data_f78f6fae182ebe7397389854761c8300
#
_entry.id   f78f6fae182ebe7397389854761c8300
#
_cell.length_a   1.000
_cell.length_b   1.000
_cell.length_c   1.000
_cell.angle_alpha   90.00
_cell.angle_beta   90.00
_cell.angle_gamma   90.00
#
_symmetry.space_group_name_H-M   'P 1'
#
loop_
_entity.id
_entity.type
_entity.pdbx_description
1 polymer ?
#
loop_
_entity_poly.entity_id
_entity_poly.type
_entity_poly.pdbx_seq_one_letter_code
_entity_poly.pdbx_strand_id
1 'polypeptide(L)'
;MFNDQVGLDSQWFIHNDIRPCSLFEVNVNPCKKRKTYCDAEYWLKSIRTGQGYIEPVMLSYDIECLLRPGEFPDPKRDPVITIGCYTKTESKCFCLQETPGYDSFPTETAMLKAFLRYVQRVSPDILTGYNINRFDNTYIETRCKKLGIDFKWSRMRGHVSSIQHITTHSNQKGTQ
;
A
#
# COMPACT_ATOMS: atom_id res chain seq x y z
N MET A 1 -16.13 23.09 23.95
CA MET A 1 -16.99 22.10 23.27
C MET A 1 -16.08 21.33 22.34
N PHE A 2 -15.78 20.09 22.68
CA PHE A 2 -15.02 19.21 21.77
C PHE A 2 -15.98 18.79 20.66
N ASN A 3 -15.50 18.84 19.41
CA ASN A 3 -16.31 18.47 18.26
C ASN A 3 -16.34 16.94 18.17
N ASP A 4 -17.40 16.31 18.66
CA ASP A 4 -17.61 14.86 18.68
C ASP A 4 -17.62 14.21 17.29
N GLN A 5 -17.52 15.03 16.22
CA GLN A 5 -17.45 14.57 14.83
C GLN A 5 -16.02 14.32 14.32
N VAL A 6 -15.01 14.69 15.09
CA VAL A 6 -13.60 14.47 14.72
C VAL A 6 -13.09 13.21 15.40
N GLY A 7 -12.55 12.26 14.64
CA GLY A 7 -11.99 11.03 15.19
C GLY A 7 -10.87 11.28 16.21
N LEU A 8 -10.69 10.37 17.17
CA LEU A 8 -9.73 10.51 18.26
C LEU A 8 -8.29 10.72 17.80
N ASP A 9 -7.89 10.05 16.72
CA ASP A 9 -6.60 10.20 16.04
C ASP A 9 -6.42 11.63 15.51
N SER A 10 -7.43 12.15 14.82
CA SER A 10 -7.40 13.51 14.30
C SER A 10 -7.39 14.56 15.42
N GLN A 11 -8.13 14.33 16.50
CA GLN A 11 -8.09 15.19 17.70
C GLN A 11 -6.68 15.19 18.32
N TRP A 12 -6.02 14.03 18.39
CA TRP A 12 -4.67 13.91 18.90
C TRP A 12 -3.66 14.68 18.02
N PHE A 13 -3.77 14.57 16.68
CA PHE A 13 -2.95 15.35 15.75
C PHE A 13 -3.14 16.85 15.94
N ILE A 14 -4.41 17.31 16.02
CA ILE A 14 -4.72 18.73 16.22
C ILE A 14 -4.19 19.23 17.57
N HIS A 15 -4.39 18.45 18.65
CA HIS A 15 -3.96 18.83 20.00
C HIS A 15 -2.43 18.99 20.10
N ASN A 16 -1.68 18.19 19.35
CA ASN A 16 -0.21 18.21 19.36
C ASN A 16 0.39 19.06 18.23
N ASP A 17 -0.43 19.80 17.48
CA ASP A 17 -0.02 20.60 16.29
C ASP A 17 0.78 19.77 15.28
N ILE A 18 0.34 18.54 15.03
CA ILE A 18 0.98 17.59 14.14
C ILE A 18 0.31 17.65 12.76
N ARG A 19 1.12 17.85 11.72
CA ARG A 19 0.67 17.80 10.32
C ARG A 19 1.28 16.58 9.61
N PRO A 20 0.54 15.94 8.70
CA PRO A 20 1.10 14.87 7.88
C PRO A 20 2.40 15.30 7.19
N CYS A 21 3.37 14.38 7.14
CA CYS A 21 4.68 14.59 6.51
C CYS A 21 5.56 15.69 7.14
N SER A 22 5.19 16.25 8.29
CA SER A 22 6.05 17.17 9.04
C SER A 22 7.23 16.43 9.69
N LEU A 23 8.32 17.15 9.92
CA LEU A 23 9.41 16.67 10.75
C LEU A 23 9.03 16.78 12.23
N PHE A 24 9.45 15.78 12.99
CA PHE A 24 9.27 15.76 14.44
C PHE A 24 10.58 15.49 15.13
N GLU A 25 10.75 16.09 16.28
CA GLU A 25 11.78 15.72 17.23
C GLU A 25 11.16 14.78 18.25
N VAL A 26 11.71 13.58 18.37
CA VAL A 26 11.16 12.52 19.21
C VAL A 26 12.15 12.04 20.23
N ASN A 27 11.67 11.83 21.45
CA ASN A 27 12.42 11.10 22.46
C ASN A 27 11.92 9.66 22.49
N VAL A 28 12.81 8.69 22.30
CA VAL A 28 12.46 7.31 22.06
C VAL A 28 13.33 6.33 22.83
N ASN A 29 12.78 5.13 23.05
CA ASN A 29 13.55 3.97 23.47
C ASN A 29 13.65 2.98 22.30
N PRO A 30 14.82 2.36 22.05
CA PRO A 30 14.92 1.33 21.02
C PRO A 30 14.08 0.11 21.36
N CYS A 31 13.41 -0.45 20.35
CA CYS A 31 12.73 -1.73 20.47
C CYS A 31 13.74 -2.88 20.41
N LYS A 32 13.66 -3.80 21.37
CA LYS A 32 14.53 -4.98 21.39
C LYS A 32 14.20 -5.98 20.27
N LYS A 33 12.97 -6.04 19.82
CA LYS A 33 12.49 -6.97 18.78
C LYS A 33 11.69 -6.21 17.75
N ARG A 34 12.16 -6.24 16.49
CA ARG A 34 11.47 -5.62 15.37
C ARG A 34 10.21 -6.40 14.99
N LYS A 35 9.12 -5.68 14.77
CA LYS A 35 7.83 -6.20 14.32
C LYS A 35 7.52 -5.82 12.86
N THR A 36 8.30 -4.89 12.29
CA THR A 36 8.11 -4.38 10.93
C THR A 36 9.33 -4.64 10.05
N TYR A 37 9.22 -4.35 8.76
CA TYR A 37 10.33 -4.32 7.80
C TYR A 37 11.03 -2.96 7.75
N CYS A 38 10.62 -2.00 8.59
CA CYS A 38 11.29 -0.71 8.69
C CYS A 38 12.71 -0.87 9.23
N ASP A 39 13.60 0.07 8.89
CA ASP A 39 15.02 0.02 9.28
C ASP A 39 15.20 0.11 10.80
N ALA A 40 14.31 0.82 11.47
CA ALA A 40 14.31 0.98 12.91
C ALA A 40 12.90 1.00 13.49
N GLU A 41 12.77 0.55 14.74
CA GLU A 41 11.56 0.64 15.54
C GLU A 41 11.91 1.16 16.92
N TYR A 42 11.07 2.06 17.42
CA TYR A 42 11.28 2.71 18.72
C TYR A 42 9.98 2.81 19.49
N TRP A 43 10.09 2.82 20.81
CA TRP A 43 8.99 3.21 21.69
C TRP A 43 9.02 4.72 21.91
N LEU A 44 7.97 5.40 21.49
CA LEU A 44 7.82 6.84 21.65
C LEU A 44 7.62 7.19 23.14
N LYS A 45 8.44 8.12 23.65
CA LYS A 45 8.27 8.73 24.97
C LYS A 45 7.63 10.11 24.89
N SER A 46 8.14 10.93 24.00
CA SER A 46 7.60 12.26 23.74
C SER A 46 7.85 12.68 22.30
N ILE A 47 7.04 13.60 21.82
CA ILE A 47 7.10 14.17 20.47
C ILE A 47 6.94 15.67 20.58
N ARG A 48 7.67 16.41 19.76
CA ARG A 48 7.45 17.84 19.51
C ARG A 48 7.58 18.12 18.03
N THR A 49 6.85 19.13 17.55
CA THR A 49 6.93 19.55 16.16
C THR A 49 8.32 20.10 15.85
N GLY A 50 8.93 19.57 14.80
CA GLY A 50 10.17 20.08 14.21
C GLY A 50 9.86 21.07 13.09
N GLN A 51 10.90 21.64 12.50
CA GLN A 51 10.77 22.45 11.30
C GLN A 51 11.15 21.61 10.08
N GLY A 52 10.30 21.62 9.06
CA GLY A 52 10.56 20.97 7.79
C GLY A 52 9.46 19.99 7.37
N TYR A 53 9.73 19.32 6.26
CA TYR A 53 8.81 18.43 5.57
C TYR A 53 9.60 17.22 5.04
N ILE A 54 8.99 16.05 5.13
CA ILE A 54 9.53 14.82 4.53
C ILE A 54 8.64 14.45 3.35
N GLU A 55 9.24 14.30 2.17
CA GLU A 55 8.54 13.81 1.01
C GLU A 55 8.21 12.32 1.20
N PRO A 56 6.92 11.92 1.13
CA PRO A 56 6.55 10.52 1.28
C PRO A 56 7.05 9.69 0.09
N VAL A 57 7.47 8.47 0.36
CA VAL A 57 7.79 7.51 -0.69
C VAL A 57 6.47 7.03 -1.32
N MET A 58 6.27 7.39 -2.58
CA MET A 58 5.11 6.95 -3.36
C MET A 58 5.47 5.82 -4.31
N LEU A 59 4.62 4.80 -4.37
CA LEU A 59 4.63 3.77 -5.39
C LEU A 59 3.30 3.81 -6.13
N SER A 60 3.35 4.18 -7.40
CA SER A 60 2.23 4.02 -8.33
C SER A 60 2.36 2.68 -9.04
N TYR A 61 1.25 1.96 -9.19
CA TYR A 61 1.24 0.75 -10.00
C TYR A 61 -0.12 0.53 -10.67
N ASP A 62 -0.09 -0.28 -11.71
CA ASP A 62 -1.24 -0.69 -12.51
C ASP A 62 -1.05 -2.13 -12.99
N ILE A 63 -2.14 -2.88 -13.19
CA ILE A 63 -2.09 -4.26 -13.65
C ILE A 63 -2.80 -4.45 -14.97
N GLU A 64 -2.26 -5.37 -15.79
CA GLU A 64 -2.94 -5.89 -16.96
C GLU A 64 -3.29 -7.37 -16.75
N CYS A 65 -4.50 -7.74 -17.11
CA CYS A 65 -5.02 -9.09 -16.91
C CYS A 65 -5.33 -9.75 -18.26
N LEU A 66 -5.26 -11.08 -18.30
CA LEU A 66 -5.69 -11.81 -19.46
C LEU A 66 -7.20 -11.62 -19.66
N LEU A 67 -7.57 -11.08 -20.81
CA LEU A 67 -8.96 -10.83 -21.18
C LEU A 67 -9.49 -11.93 -22.11
N ARG A 68 -10.74 -12.35 -21.88
CA ARG A 68 -11.51 -13.09 -22.84
C ARG A 68 -12.34 -12.11 -23.69
N PRO A 69 -12.51 -12.35 -25.00
CA PRO A 69 -13.29 -11.45 -25.83
C PRO A 69 -14.69 -11.22 -25.27
N GLY A 70 -15.06 -9.95 -25.07
CA GLY A 70 -16.38 -9.54 -24.60
C GLY A 70 -16.64 -9.75 -23.09
N GLU A 71 -15.66 -10.19 -22.30
CA GLU A 71 -15.79 -10.37 -20.87
C GLU A 71 -14.91 -9.39 -20.08
N PHE A 72 -15.32 -9.07 -18.86
CA PHE A 72 -14.47 -8.40 -17.88
C PHE A 72 -13.54 -9.43 -17.23
N PRO A 73 -12.30 -9.06 -16.84
CA PRO A 73 -11.39 -10.00 -16.19
C PRO A 73 -11.93 -10.43 -14.84
N ASP A 74 -11.91 -11.75 -14.58
CA ASP A 74 -12.31 -12.36 -13.31
C ASP A 74 -11.06 -12.82 -12.54
N PRO A 75 -10.75 -12.26 -11.36
CA PRO A 75 -9.56 -12.63 -10.59
C PRO A 75 -9.57 -14.08 -10.10
N LYS A 76 -10.72 -14.74 -10.10
CA LYS A 76 -10.81 -16.18 -9.80
C LYS A 76 -10.38 -17.05 -10.97
N ARG A 77 -10.36 -16.51 -12.19
CA ARG A 77 -10.11 -17.26 -13.42
C ARG A 77 -8.88 -16.75 -14.17
N ASP A 78 -8.84 -15.46 -14.41
CA ASP A 78 -7.93 -14.85 -15.37
C ASP A 78 -6.66 -14.35 -14.66
N PRO A 79 -5.46 -14.72 -15.16
CA PRO A 79 -4.21 -14.31 -14.53
C PRO A 79 -3.89 -12.84 -14.78
N VAL A 80 -3.11 -12.26 -13.87
CA VAL A 80 -2.37 -11.02 -14.14
C VAL A 80 -1.23 -11.36 -15.10
N ILE A 81 -1.10 -10.56 -16.16
CA ILE A 81 -0.05 -10.75 -17.18
C ILE A 81 1.05 -9.71 -17.09
N THR A 82 0.74 -8.53 -16.59
CA THR A 82 1.72 -7.45 -16.43
C THR A 82 1.42 -6.62 -15.18
N ILE A 83 2.47 -6.15 -14.51
CA ILE A 83 2.38 -5.18 -13.41
C ILE A 83 3.39 -4.08 -13.68
N GLY A 84 2.90 -2.88 -14.04
CA GLY A 84 3.70 -1.67 -14.19
C GLY A 84 3.85 -0.95 -12.87
N CYS A 85 5.06 -0.55 -12.50
CA CYS A 85 5.38 0.15 -11.26
C CYS A 85 6.20 1.41 -11.54
N TYR A 86 5.91 2.47 -10.80
CA TYR A 86 6.64 3.72 -10.87
C TYR A 86 6.87 4.31 -9.48
N THR A 87 8.10 4.71 -9.22
CA THR A 87 8.50 5.54 -8.08
C THR A 87 9.24 6.77 -8.60
N LYS A 88 9.55 7.74 -7.74
CA LYS A 88 10.36 8.90 -8.13
C LYS A 88 11.76 8.53 -8.66
N THR A 89 12.28 7.37 -8.25
CA THR A 89 13.67 6.97 -8.54
C THR A 89 13.78 5.84 -9.55
N GLU A 90 12.74 5.05 -9.76
CA GLU A 90 12.77 3.93 -10.69
C GLU A 90 11.38 3.63 -11.27
N SER A 91 11.37 3.09 -12.47
CA SER A 91 10.20 2.41 -13.05
C SER A 91 10.54 0.94 -13.30
N LYS A 92 9.54 0.08 -13.10
CA LYS A 92 9.70 -1.36 -13.21
C LYS A 92 8.46 -2.00 -13.80
N CYS A 93 8.66 -3.03 -14.61
CA CYS A 93 7.56 -3.79 -15.17
C CYS A 93 7.83 -5.29 -14.98
N PHE A 94 6.84 -5.98 -14.41
CA PHE A 94 6.85 -7.43 -14.21
C PHE A 94 5.95 -8.05 -15.26
N CYS A 95 6.47 -8.99 -16.06
CA CYS A 95 5.74 -9.63 -17.16
C CYS A 95 5.64 -11.13 -16.96
N LEU A 96 4.46 -11.71 -17.22
CA LEU A 96 4.22 -13.16 -17.09
C LEU A 96 4.93 -13.97 -18.19
N GLN A 97 5.27 -13.37 -19.30
CA GLN A 97 5.99 -14.03 -20.40
C GLN A 97 7.29 -13.29 -20.69
N GLU A 98 8.21 -13.99 -21.36
CA GLU A 98 9.46 -13.38 -21.75
C GLU A 98 9.22 -12.16 -22.62
N THR A 99 9.62 -11.01 -22.10
CA THR A 99 9.44 -9.70 -22.74
C THR A 99 10.78 -8.96 -22.65
N PRO A 100 11.46 -8.72 -23.79
CA PRO A 100 12.76 -8.06 -23.80
C PRO A 100 12.73 -6.70 -23.09
N GLY A 101 13.69 -6.48 -22.19
CA GLY A 101 13.83 -5.22 -21.45
C GLY A 101 13.01 -5.13 -20.18
N TYR A 102 12.23 -6.15 -19.83
CA TYR A 102 11.40 -6.20 -18.63
C TYR A 102 11.70 -7.42 -17.76
N ASP A 103 11.32 -7.36 -16.47
CA ASP A 103 11.44 -8.50 -15.56
C ASP A 103 10.40 -9.56 -15.94
N SER A 104 10.86 -10.64 -16.53
CA SER A 104 10.01 -11.71 -17.06
C SER A 104 9.98 -12.91 -16.14
N PHE A 105 8.80 -13.52 -15.99
CA PHE A 105 8.58 -14.64 -15.08
C PHE A 105 7.87 -15.79 -15.78
N PRO A 106 8.29 -17.05 -15.52
CA PRO A 106 7.68 -18.22 -16.16
C PRO A 106 6.28 -18.56 -15.64
N THR A 107 5.90 -18.03 -14.47
CA THR A 107 4.59 -18.26 -13.85
C THR A 107 4.07 -17.02 -13.15
N GLU A 108 2.74 -16.87 -13.12
CA GLU A 108 2.09 -15.79 -12.36
C GLU A 108 2.49 -15.81 -10.88
N THR A 109 2.62 -17.00 -10.29
CA THR A 109 3.07 -17.17 -8.90
C THR A 109 4.45 -16.54 -8.67
N ALA A 110 5.40 -16.78 -9.59
CA ALA A 110 6.74 -16.19 -9.49
C ALA A 110 6.70 -14.66 -9.65
N MET A 111 5.92 -14.17 -10.60
CA MET A 111 5.72 -12.75 -10.87
C MET A 111 5.11 -12.03 -9.67
N LEU A 112 3.99 -12.54 -9.13
CA LEU A 112 3.32 -11.93 -7.96
C LEU A 112 4.22 -11.95 -6.72
N LYS A 113 4.95 -13.04 -6.46
CA LYS A 113 5.93 -13.08 -5.37
C LYS A 113 7.06 -12.06 -5.55
N ALA A 114 7.53 -11.83 -6.78
CA ALA A 114 8.54 -10.83 -7.08
C ALA A 114 7.99 -9.42 -6.88
N PHE A 115 6.78 -9.14 -7.33
CA PHE A 115 6.10 -7.87 -7.10
C PHE A 115 5.89 -7.58 -5.61
N LEU A 116 5.41 -8.54 -4.81
CA LEU A 116 5.24 -8.34 -3.37
C LEU A 116 6.57 -8.06 -2.66
N ARG A 117 7.66 -8.73 -3.05
CA ARG A 117 9.02 -8.40 -2.55
C ARG A 117 9.47 -7.01 -2.96
N TYR A 118 9.13 -6.57 -4.17
CA TYR A 118 9.41 -5.23 -4.64
C TYR A 118 8.69 -4.17 -3.81
N VAL A 119 7.41 -4.34 -3.56
CA VAL A 119 6.63 -3.44 -2.67
C VAL A 119 7.26 -3.37 -1.27
N GLN A 120 7.66 -4.52 -0.70
CA GLN A 120 8.34 -4.55 0.60
C GLN A 120 9.70 -3.85 0.58
N ARG A 121 10.47 -3.98 -0.50
CA ARG A 121 11.76 -3.32 -0.69
C ARG A 121 11.62 -1.81 -0.82
N VAL A 122 10.67 -1.36 -1.63
CA VAL A 122 10.36 0.08 -1.79
C VAL A 122 9.82 0.66 -0.48
N SER A 123 9.07 -0.15 0.27
CA SER A 123 8.45 0.27 1.54
C SER A 123 7.71 1.60 1.43
N PRO A 124 6.75 1.74 0.49
CA PRO A 124 6.10 3.01 0.22
C PRO A 124 5.26 3.48 1.40
N ASP A 125 5.20 4.81 1.57
CA ASP A 125 4.25 5.45 2.49
C ASP A 125 2.86 5.55 1.86
N ILE A 126 2.83 5.70 0.53
CA ILE A 126 1.61 5.83 -0.26
C ILE A 126 1.65 4.87 -1.45
N LEU A 127 0.63 4.01 -1.55
CA LEU A 127 0.33 3.24 -2.74
C LEU A 127 -0.75 3.98 -3.54
N THR A 128 -0.52 4.17 -4.83
CA THR A 128 -1.43 4.90 -5.71
C THR A 128 -1.54 4.26 -7.09
N GLY A 129 -2.57 4.62 -7.84
CA GLY A 129 -2.86 4.15 -9.19
C GLY A 129 -4.26 4.56 -9.59
N TYR A 130 -4.59 4.42 -10.88
CA TYR A 130 -5.95 4.69 -11.34
C TYR A 130 -6.89 3.58 -10.86
N ASN A 131 -7.95 3.95 -10.13
CA ASN A 131 -8.95 3.05 -9.57
C ASN A 131 -8.39 1.87 -8.72
N ILE A 132 -7.16 2.00 -8.24
CA ILE A 132 -6.36 0.95 -7.57
C ILE A 132 -7.10 0.26 -6.42
N ASN A 133 -7.91 1.00 -5.65
CA ASN A 133 -8.62 0.45 -4.49
C ASN A 133 -9.76 -0.48 -4.87
N ARG A 134 -10.41 -0.24 -6.01
CA ARG A 134 -11.57 -1.03 -6.44
C ARG A 134 -11.21 -2.17 -7.38
N PHE A 135 -10.09 -2.07 -8.08
CA PHE A 135 -9.68 -3.06 -9.06
C PHE A 135 -8.36 -3.74 -8.68
N ASP A 136 -7.24 -3.07 -8.86
CA ASP A 136 -5.90 -3.68 -8.79
C ASP A 136 -5.61 -4.35 -7.45
N ASN A 137 -5.86 -3.66 -6.35
CA ASN A 137 -5.62 -4.17 -5.01
C ASN A 137 -6.41 -5.45 -4.74
N THR A 138 -7.70 -5.44 -5.05
CA THR A 138 -8.60 -6.59 -4.81
C THR A 138 -8.32 -7.72 -5.78
N TYR A 139 -7.90 -7.40 -6.99
CA TYR A 139 -7.51 -8.39 -7.99
C TYR A 139 -6.28 -9.16 -7.54
N ILE A 140 -5.20 -8.46 -7.18
CA ILE A 140 -3.96 -9.07 -6.70
C ILE A 140 -4.19 -9.90 -5.43
N GLU A 141 -4.95 -9.38 -4.45
CA GLU A 141 -5.29 -10.13 -3.24
C GLU A 141 -6.00 -11.45 -3.58
N THR A 142 -6.99 -11.39 -4.46
CA THR A 142 -7.75 -12.59 -4.89
C THR A 142 -6.86 -13.59 -5.63
N ARG A 143 -5.97 -13.10 -6.51
CA ARG A 143 -4.99 -13.96 -7.21
C ARG A 143 -4.02 -14.60 -6.24
N CYS A 144 -3.47 -13.84 -5.30
CA CYS A 144 -2.58 -14.37 -4.26
C CYS A 144 -3.27 -15.46 -3.45
N LYS A 145 -4.51 -15.24 -3.00
CA LYS A 145 -5.30 -16.22 -2.27
C LYS A 145 -5.52 -17.50 -3.09
N LYS A 146 -5.88 -17.37 -4.37
CA LYS A 146 -6.08 -18.51 -5.26
C LYS A 146 -4.82 -19.33 -5.47
N LEU A 147 -3.67 -18.67 -5.57
CA LEU A 147 -2.37 -19.29 -5.86
C LEU A 147 -1.61 -19.73 -4.60
N GLY A 148 -2.22 -19.61 -3.41
CA GLY A 148 -1.58 -19.96 -2.14
C GLY A 148 -0.37 -19.09 -1.82
N ILE A 149 -0.40 -17.82 -2.23
CA ILE A 149 0.65 -16.83 -1.93
C ILE A 149 0.21 -16.02 -0.72
N ASP A 150 1.05 -15.94 0.31
CA ASP A 150 0.84 -15.02 1.42
C ASP A 150 0.85 -13.58 0.90
N PHE A 151 -0.29 -12.90 0.98
CA PHE A 151 -0.41 -11.50 0.58
C PHE A 151 0.24 -10.60 1.63
N LYS A 152 1.55 -10.38 1.50
CA LYS A 152 2.37 -9.59 2.42
C LYS A 152 2.58 -8.19 1.86
N TRP A 153 1.60 -7.33 2.07
CA TRP A 153 1.53 -5.97 1.55
C TRP A 153 2.02 -4.92 2.56
N SER A 154 1.87 -5.23 3.85
CA SER A 154 2.17 -4.30 4.92
C SER A 154 3.63 -4.34 5.35
N ARG A 155 4.05 -3.31 6.08
CA ARG A 155 5.35 -3.23 6.77
C ARG A 155 5.46 -4.16 7.98
N MET A 156 4.35 -4.79 8.41
CA MET A 156 4.33 -5.68 9.57
C MET A 156 4.90 -7.06 9.22
N ARG A 157 5.93 -7.50 9.95
CA ARG A 157 6.54 -8.82 9.77
C ARG A 157 5.57 -9.93 10.14
N GLY A 158 5.53 -10.97 9.30
CA GLY A 158 4.70 -12.15 9.54
C GLY A 158 3.19 -11.91 9.43
N HIS A 159 2.77 -10.69 9.07
CA HIS A 159 1.36 -10.36 8.88
C HIS A 159 0.95 -10.61 7.42
N VAL A 160 -0.14 -11.35 7.23
CA VAL A 160 -0.83 -11.46 5.95
C VAL A 160 -1.83 -10.32 5.88
N SER A 161 -1.69 -9.48 4.87
CA SER A 161 -2.55 -8.31 4.70
C SER A 161 -3.92 -8.70 4.15
N SER A 162 -4.91 -7.87 4.40
CA SER A 162 -6.21 -7.93 3.75
C SER A 162 -6.62 -6.52 3.34
N ILE A 163 -7.36 -6.40 2.25
CA ILE A 163 -7.87 -5.13 1.78
C ILE A 163 -9.27 -4.91 2.35
N GLN A 164 -9.43 -3.82 3.07
CA GLN A 164 -10.72 -3.41 3.61
C GLN A 164 -11.17 -2.14 2.90
N HIS A 165 -12.38 -2.18 2.34
CA HIS A 165 -13.02 -1.01 1.78
C HIS A 165 -13.80 -0.28 2.87
N ILE A 166 -13.33 0.90 3.27
CA ILE A 166 -14.08 1.76 4.17
C ILE A 166 -14.97 2.67 3.32
N THR A 167 -16.28 2.41 3.34
CA THR A 167 -17.26 3.28 2.70
C THR A 167 -17.69 4.34 3.71
N THR A 168 -17.20 5.56 3.57
CA THR A 168 -17.72 6.69 4.31
C THR A 168 -19.03 7.14 3.64
N HIS A 169 -20.17 6.84 4.25
CA HIS A 169 -21.43 7.44 3.86
C HIS A 169 -21.43 8.87 4.36
N SER A 170 -21.16 9.84 3.50
CA SER A 170 -21.50 11.23 3.78
C SER A 170 -23.02 11.34 3.72
N ASN A 171 -23.66 11.41 4.89
CA ASN A 171 -25.06 11.84 4.98
C ASN A 171 -25.15 13.33 4.61
N GLN A 172 -25.12 13.65 3.33
CA GLN A 172 -25.66 14.90 2.84
C GLN A 172 -27.18 14.82 2.97
N LYS A 173 -27.74 15.15 4.13
CA LYS A 173 -29.13 15.58 4.20
C LYS A 173 -29.19 16.90 3.44
N GLY A 174 -29.69 16.83 2.20
CA GLY A 174 -30.12 18.00 1.47
C GLY A 174 -31.22 18.69 2.29
N THR A 175 -30.95 19.87 2.79
CA THR A 175 -31.98 20.82 3.21
C THR A 175 -32.69 21.26 1.96
N GLN A 176 -33.97 20.87 1.85
CA GLN A 176 -34.95 21.55 0.99
C GLN A 176 -35.28 22.92 1.58
#